data_e0265e712fbeac51e44b0773844e1f23
#
_entry.id   e0265e712fbeac51e44b0773844e1f23
#
_cell.length_a   1.000
_cell.length_b   1.000
_cell.length_c   1.000
_cell.angle_alpha   90.00
_cell.angle_beta   90.00
_cell.angle_gamma   90.00
#
_symmetry.space_group_name_H-M   'P 1'
#
loop_
_entity.id
_entity.type
_entity.pdbx_description
1 polymer ?
#
loop_
_entity_poly.entity_id
_entity_poly.type
_entity_poly.pdbx_seq_one_letter_code
_entity_poly.pdbx_strand_id
1 'polypeptide(L)'
;MTLLDALREHLDVTAPKKGCDHGQCGSCTVLVDGRRLLSCLTFAVAFDGTDVTTAAGLAGDGELHPMAQAFQDEDAFQCGYCTPGQICSAVGMVDEHKSGAPSYVTDELESSPELSDDEIRERMSGNLCRCAAYPNIVSAIGRAAQQ
;
A
#
# COMPACT_ATOMS: atom_id res chain seq x y z
N MET A 1 -18.37 -8.67 10.29
CA MET A 1 -17.27 -9.28 9.50
C MET A 1 -16.31 -8.17 9.07
N THR A 2 -15.02 -8.45 9.07
CA THR A 2 -14.03 -7.50 8.57
C THR A 2 -14.07 -7.41 7.03
N LEU A 3 -13.61 -6.30 6.49
CA LEU A 3 -13.47 -6.15 5.03
C LEU A 3 -12.49 -7.20 4.47
N LEU A 4 -11.41 -7.52 5.20
CA LEU A 4 -10.46 -8.56 4.79
C LEU A 4 -11.13 -9.92 4.65
N ASP A 5 -11.95 -10.33 5.61
CA ASP A 5 -12.66 -11.60 5.56
C ASP A 5 -13.72 -11.60 4.43
N ALA A 6 -14.43 -10.50 4.26
CA ALA A 6 -15.38 -10.36 3.15
C ALA A 6 -14.69 -10.55 1.80
N LEU A 7 -13.56 -9.90 1.59
CA LEU A 7 -12.80 -10.01 0.33
C LEU A 7 -12.30 -11.44 0.11
N ARG A 8 -11.65 -12.04 1.11
CA ARG A 8 -10.96 -13.33 0.95
C ARG A 8 -11.90 -14.54 0.98
N GLU A 9 -12.86 -14.54 1.94
CA GLU A 9 -13.67 -15.74 2.23
C GLU A 9 -15.02 -15.75 1.51
N HIS A 10 -15.49 -14.59 1.07
CA HIS A 10 -16.82 -14.49 0.43
C HIS A 10 -16.75 -14.03 -1.04
N LEU A 11 -15.77 -13.20 -1.40
CA LEU A 11 -15.64 -12.69 -2.76
C LEU A 11 -14.45 -13.31 -3.53
N ASP A 12 -13.73 -14.21 -2.91
CA ASP A 12 -12.56 -14.91 -3.49
C ASP A 12 -11.46 -13.95 -4.01
N VAL A 13 -11.40 -12.76 -3.40
CA VAL A 13 -10.36 -11.75 -3.69
C VAL A 13 -9.22 -11.95 -2.72
N THR A 14 -8.20 -12.70 -3.13
CA THR A 14 -7.13 -13.19 -2.25
C THR A 14 -5.86 -12.34 -2.26
N ALA A 15 -5.82 -11.25 -3.04
CA ALA A 15 -4.66 -10.35 -3.09
C ALA A 15 -4.31 -9.76 -1.70
N PRO A 16 -5.24 -9.15 -0.94
CA PRO A 16 -4.92 -8.71 0.42
C PRO A 16 -4.71 -9.91 1.32
N LYS A 17 -3.66 -9.86 2.16
CA LYS A 17 -3.24 -11.00 2.99
C LYS A 17 -3.51 -10.78 4.47
N LYS A 18 -3.81 -11.87 5.17
CA LYS A 18 -3.99 -11.88 6.62
C LYS A 18 -2.67 -12.29 7.27
N GLY A 19 -1.84 -11.30 7.65
CA GLY A 19 -0.57 -11.57 8.32
C GLY A 19 -0.68 -11.54 9.84
N CYS A 20 -1.38 -10.57 10.40
CA CYS A 20 -1.52 -10.42 11.86
C CYS A 20 -2.97 -10.38 12.36
N ASP A 21 -3.91 -9.95 11.53
CA ASP A 21 -5.34 -9.80 11.85
C ASP A 21 -5.62 -8.82 13.02
N HIS A 22 -4.69 -7.91 13.29
CA HIS A 22 -4.85 -6.90 14.36
C HIS A 22 -4.16 -5.57 14.06
N GLY A 23 -3.98 -5.23 12.78
CA GLY A 23 -3.57 -3.90 12.35
C GLY A 23 -2.08 -3.58 12.42
N GLN A 24 -1.19 -4.56 12.61
CA GLN A 24 0.24 -4.31 12.80
C GLN A 24 1.11 -4.50 11.55
N CYS A 25 0.79 -5.47 10.70
CA CYS A 25 1.70 -5.86 9.63
C CYS A 25 1.49 -5.13 8.30
N GLY A 26 0.31 -4.60 8.04
CA GLY A 26 -0.01 -3.90 6.80
C GLY A 26 -0.25 -4.77 5.57
N SER A 27 -0.11 -6.10 5.66
CA SER A 27 -0.29 -7.01 4.50
C SER A 27 -1.72 -7.03 3.94
N CYS A 28 -2.68 -6.55 4.71
CA CYS A 28 -4.07 -6.44 4.33
C CYS A 28 -4.45 -5.06 3.73
N THR A 29 -3.49 -4.18 3.49
CA THR A 29 -3.76 -2.84 2.97
C THR A 29 -4.50 -2.91 1.63
N VAL A 30 -5.60 -2.17 1.54
CA VAL A 30 -6.38 -1.95 0.33
C VAL A 30 -6.59 -0.45 0.15
N LEU A 31 -7.06 -0.04 -1.02
CA LEU A 31 -7.47 1.33 -1.28
C LEU A 31 -9.01 1.40 -1.25
N VAL A 32 -9.55 2.29 -0.45
CA VAL A 32 -10.99 2.59 -0.42
C VAL A 32 -11.17 4.03 -0.85
N ASP A 33 -11.84 4.23 -1.97
CA ASP A 33 -11.95 5.53 -2.63
C ASP A 33 -10.57 6.24 -2.76
N GLY A 34 -9.55 5.46 -3.12
CA GLY A 34 -8.17 5.93 -3.30
C GLY A 34 -7.34 6.08 -2.01
N ARG A 35 -7.93 5.88 -0.83
CA ARG A 35 -7.21 5.99 0.46
C ARG A 35 -6.82 4.62 0.98
N ARG A 36 -5.58 4.49 1.45
CA ARG A 36 -5.10 3.24 2.04
C ARG A 36 -5.72 2.98 3.41
N LEU A 37 -6.23 1.77 3.58
CA LEU A 37 -6.82 1.29 4.83
C LEU A 37 -6.36 -0.13 5.14
N LEU A 38 -6.35 -0.46 6.44
CA LEU A 38 -6.11 -1.82 6.90
C LEU A 38 -7.43 -2.60 6.93
N SER A 39 -7.63 -3.47 5.97
CA SER A 39 -8.90 -4.19 5.82
C SER A 39 -9.22 -5.14 6.99
N CYS A 40 -8.20 -5.57 7.76
CA CYS A 40 -8.42 -6.40 8.96
C CYS A 40 -9.05 -5.62 10.13
N LEU A 41 -8.97 -4.30 10.16
CA LEU A 41 -9.56 -3.44 11.19
C LEU A 41 -10.82 -2.69 10.70
N THR A 42 -11.25 -2.97 9.48
CA THR A 42 -12.34 -2.26 8.82
C THR A 42 -13.55 -3.18 8.73
N PHE A 43 -14.71 -2.75 9.21
CA PHE A 43 -15.95 -3.53 9.06
C PHE A 43 -16.50 -3.39 7.64
N ALA A 44 -16.79 -4.51 6.99
CA ALA A 44 -17.30 -4.53 5.63
C ALA A 44 -18.58 -3.69 5.45
N VAL A 45 -19.48 -3.75 6.43
CA VAL A 45 -20.76 -3.01 6.40
C VAL A 45 -20.57 -1.48 6.40
N ALA A 46 -19.46 -0.99 6.96
CA ALA A 46 -19.19 0.45 7.02
C ALA A 46 -18.79 1.05 5.66
N PHE A 47 -18.47 0.20 4.69
CA PHE A 47 -17.98 0.61 3.37
C PHE A 47 -18.91 0.18 2.23
N ASP A 48 -20.18 -0.05 2.54
CA ASP A 48 -21.19 -0.27 1.51
C ASP A 48 -21.28 0.95 0.57
N GLY A 49 -21.27 0.70 -0.72
CA GLY A 49 -21.32 1.75 -1.74
C GLY A 49 -20.00 2.47 -2.02
N THR A 50 -18.88 2.00 -1.47
CA THR A 50 -17.54 2.56 -1.76
C THR A 50 -16.78 1.67 -2.76
N ASP A 51 -15.80 2.27 -3.44
CA ASP A 51 -14.90 1.53 -4.33
C ASP A 51 -13.71 0.98 -3.54
N VAL A 52 -13.60 -0.35 -3.50
CA VAL A 52 -12.49 -1.06 -2.86
C VAL A 52 -11.55 -1.59 -3.95
N THR A 53 -10.31 -1.11 -3.95
CA THR A 53 -9.29 -1.55 -4.91
C THR A 53 -8.19 -2.32 -4.19
N THR A 54 -7.89 -3.52 -4.66
CA THR A 54 -6.75 -4.32 -4.22
C THR A 54 -5.59 -4.19 -5.21
N ALA A 55 -4.42 -4.73 -4.86
CA ALA A 55 -3.27 -4.70 -5.78
C ALA A 55 -3.59 -5.35 -7.14
N ALA A 56 -4.41 -6.41 -7.15
CA ALA A 56 -4.86 -7.04 -8.39
C ALA A 56 -5.74 -6.12 -9.24
N GLY A 57 -6.50 -5.23 -8.60
CA GLY A 57 -7.38 -4.27 -9.27
C GLY A 57 -6.68 -3.00 -9.76
N LEU A 58 -5.42 -2.78 -9.41
CA LEU A 58 -4.65 -1.65 -9.91
C LEU A 58 -4.20 -1.82 -11.36
N ALA A 59 -4.15 -3.05 -11.86
CA ALA A 59 -3.80 -3.34 -13.24
C ALA A 59 -4.95 -2.93 -14.16
N GLY A 60 -4.62 -2.27 -15.29
CA GLY A 60 -5.57 -1.96 -16.36
C GLY A 60 -5.21 -2.73 -17.62
N ASP A 61 -6.19 -3.12 -18.42
CA ASP A 61 -6.05 -3.66 -19.79
C ASP A 61 -4.82 -4.55 -20.09
N GLY A 62 -4.42 -5.41 -19.15
CA GLY A 62 -3.28 -6.31 -19.28
C GLY A 62 -1.92 -5.69 -18.96
N GLU A 63 -1.86 -4.43 -18.56
CA GLU A 63 -0.63 -3.76 -18.13
C GLU A 63 -0.56 -3.64 -16.61
N LEU A 64 0.64 -3.81 -16.04
CA LEU A 64 0.86 -3.56 -14.64
C LEU A 64 0.75 -2.07 -14.32
N HIS A 65 0.22 -1.77 -13.14
CA HIS A 65 0.31 -0.41 -12.61
C HIS A 65 1.79 0.01 -12.49
N PRO A 66 2.17 1.28 -12.74
CA PRO A 66 3.57 1.72 -12.66
C PRO A 66 4.27 1.37 -11.35
N MET A 67 3.55 1.40 -10.23
CA MET A 67 4.09 0.99 -8.93
C MET A 67 4.42 -0.51 -8.90
N ALA A 68 3.53 -1.36 -9.40
CA ALA A 68 3.76 -2.81 -9.47
C ALA A 68 4.92 -3.13 -10.42
N GLN A 69 5.02 -2.43 -11.54
CA GLN A 69 6.14 -2.57 -12.46
C GLN A 69 7.47 -2.19 -11.80
N ALA A 70 7.49 -1.08 -11.05
CA ALA A 70 8.69 -0.66 -10.32
C ALA A 70 9.12 -1.69 -9.25
N PHE A 71 8.16 -2.30 -8.54
CA PHE A 71 8.45 -3.37 -7.60
C PHE A 71 9.10 -4.57 -8.29
N GLN A 72 8.62 -4.91 -9.47
CA GLN A 72 9.21 -6.00 -10.26
C GLN A 72 10.61 -5.65 -10.76
N ASP A 73 10.79 -4.46 -11.31
CA ASP A 73 12.08 -4.02 -11.87
C ASP A 73 13.17 -3.89 -10.82
N GLU A 74 12.82 -3.52 -9.59
CA GLU A 74 13.75 -3.32 -8.48
C GLU A 74 13.87 -4.55 -7.57
N ASP A 75 13.26 -5.68 -7.92
CA ASP A 75 13.21 -6.86 -7.05
C ASP A 75 12.73 -6.54 -5.62
N ALA A 76 11.69 -5.74 -5.50
CA ALA A 76 11.18 -5.21 -4.22
C ALA A 76 10.34 -6.24 -3.45
N PHE A 77 10.56 -7.52 -3.66
CA PHE A 77 9.88 -8.62 -2.98
C PHE A 77 10.76 -9.87 -2.97
N GLN A 78 10.50 -10.77 -2.03
CA GLN A 78 11.09 -12.10 -1.99
C GLN A 78 9.98 -13.15 -1.95
N CYS A 79 9.40 -13.48 -0.77
CA CYS A 79 8.30 -14.44 -0.70
C CYS A 79 6.99 -13.92 -1.35
N GLY A 80 6.84 -12.63 -1.50
CA GLY A 80 5.68 -11.99 -2.13
C GLY A 80 4.44 -11.86 -1.24
N TYR A 81 4.46 -12.36 -0.01
CA TYR A 81 3.29 -12.35 0.86
C TYR A 81 2.83 -10.93 1.24
N CYS A 82 3.75 -10.06 1.63
CA CYS A 82 3.43 -8.67 1.97
C CYS A 82 3.26 -7.76 0.75
N THR A 83 3.60 -8.22 -0.44
CA THR A 83 3.74 -7.38 -1.63
C THR A 83 2.44 -6.71 -2.06
N PRO A 84 1.27 -7.38 -2.11
CA PRO A 84 0.03 -6.70 -2.46
C PRO A 84 -0.31 -5.54 -1.51
N GLY A 85 -0.11 -5.72 -0.21
CA GLY A 85 -0.29 -4.66 0.78
C GLY A 85 0.73 -3.53 0.63
N GLN A 86 1.99 -3.85 0.35
CA GLN A 86 3.04 -2.86 0.09
C GLN A 86 2.71 -1.99 -1.13
N ILE A 87 2.25 -2.59 -2.22
CA ILE A 87 1.89 -1.87 -3.44
C ILE A 87 0.71 -0.92 -3.20
N CYS A 88 -0.39 -1.41 -2.59
CA CYS A 88 -1.53 -0.56 -2.25
C CYS A 88 -1.13 0.58 -1.32
N SER A 89 -0.34 0.28 -0.30
CA SER A 89 0.14 1.30 0.64
C SER A 89 1.02 2.33 -0.05
N ALA A 90 1.90 1.90 -0.96
CA ALA A 90 2.76 2.79 -1.72
C ALA A 90 1.96 3.74 -2.63
N VAL A 91 0.96 3.22 -3.34
CA VAL A 91 0.08 4.04 -4.18
C VAL A 91 -0.67 5.08 -3.34
N GLY A 92 -1.28 4.66 -2.24
CA GLY A 92 -1.99 5.57 -1.34
C GLY A 92 -1.07 6.61 -0.69
N MET A 93 0.14 6.21 -0.30
CA MET A 93 1.13 7.10 0.30
C MET A 93 1.61 8.18 -0.68
N VAL A 94 1.85 7.83 -1.94
CA VAL A 94 2.26 8.81 -2.96
C VAL A 94 1.16 9.85 -3.15
N ASP A 95 -0.11 9.46 -3.16
CA ASP A 95 -1.23 10.38 -3.26
C ASP A 95 -1.33 11.28 -2.01
N GLU A 96 -1.12 10.73 -0.81
CA GLU A 96 -1.05 11.53 0.43
C GLU A 96 0.07 12.57 0.35
N HIS A 97 1.25 12.18 -0.09
CA HIS A 97 2.38 13.10 -0.27
C HIS A 97 2.06 14.21 -1.28
N LYS A 98 1.50 13.86 -2.44
CA LYS A 98 1.10 14.84 -3.47
C LYS A 98 0.03 15.82 -2.98
N SER A 99 -0.83 15.40 -2.06
CA SER A 99 -1.84 16.28 -1.45
C SER A 99 -1.30 17.18 -0.33
N GLY A 100 0.01 17.05 -0.01
CA GLY A 100 0.66 17.87 1.01
C GLY A 100 0.56 17.33 2.43
N ALA A 101 0.10 16.09 2.62
CA ALA A 101 0.03 15.48 3.94
C ALA A 101 1.43 15.29 4.53
N PRO A 102 1.72 15.79 5.75
CA PRO A 102 3.03 15.66 6.37
C PRO A 102 3.24 14.25 6.93
N SER A 103 4.52 13.87 7.13
CA SER A 103 4.91 12.70 7.89
C SER A 103 5.67 13.10 9.15
N TYR A 104 6.08 12.11 9.95
CA TYR A 104 6.83 12.34 11.18
C TYR A 104 8.23 12.94 10.94
N VAL A 105 8.78 12.78 9.74
CA VAL A 105 10.10 13.32 9.36
C VAL A 105 10.00 14.60 8.53
N THR A 106 8.80 15.15 8.35
CA THR A 106 8.59 16.41 7.64
C THR A 106 8.98 17.58 8.54
N ASP A 107 10.00 18.34 8.15
CA ASP A 107 10.56 19.43 8.97
C ASP A 107 9.60 20.62 9.08
N GLU A 108 8.97 21.00 7.98
CA GLU A 108 8.06 22.15 7.91
C GLU A 108 6.69 21.75 7.42
N LEU A 109 5.67 21.91 8.27
CA LEU A 109 4.29 21.48 7.98
C LEU A 109 3.62 22.28 6.86
N GLU A 110 4.07 23.50 6.60
CA GLU A 110 3.53 24.38 5.56
C GLU A 110 4.24 24.24 4.22
N SER A 111 5.35 23.49 4.16
CA SER A 111 6.06 23.22 2.92
C SER A 111 5.53 21.96 2.24
N SER A 112 5.77 21.84 0.93
CA SER A 112 5.57 20.60 0.22
C SER A 112 6.91 19.87 0.17
N PRO A 113 7.18 18.93 1.09
CA PRO A 113 8.47 18.26 1.15
C PRO A 113 8.71 17.44 -0.11
N GLU A 114 9.96 17.33 -0.52
CA GLU A 114 10.36 16.37 -1.53
C GLU A 114 10.15 14.94 -1.01
N LEU A 115 9.74 14.02 -1.86
CA LEU A 115 9.60 12.61 -1.49
C LEU A 115 10.99 11.95 -1.40
N SER A 116 11.69 12.23 -0.32
CA SER A 116 13.00 11.65 -0.01
C SER A 116 12.87 10.19 0.44
N ASP A 117 13.99 9.48 0.46
CA ASP A 117 14.02 8.12 1.01
C ASP A 117 13.53 8.06 2.47
N ASP A 118 13.83 9.06 3.27
CA ASP A 118 13.38 9.11 4.66
C ASP A 118 11.87 9.31 4.77
N GLU A 119 11.31 10.16 3.91
CA GLU A 119 9.85 10.30 3.80
C GLU A 119 9.18 8.99 3.37
N ILE A 120 9.76 8.28 2.39
CA ILE A 120 9.24 6.98 1.95
C ILE A 120 9.30 5.97 3.10
N ARG A 121 10.44 5.86 3.79
CA ARG A 121 10.60 4.93 4.92
C ARG A 121 9.57 5.18 6.01
N GLU A 122 9.39 6.44 6.39
CA GLU A 122 8.41 6.79 7.42
C GLU A 122 6.98 6.49 6.99
N ARG A 123 6.59 6.93 5.80
CA ARG A 123 5.23 6.72 5.28
C ARG A 123 4.89 5.26 5.05
N MET A 124 5.89 4.40 4.83
CA MET A 124 5.74 2.97 4.63
C MET A 124 5.98 2.13 5.89
N SER A 125 6.23 2.76 7.04
CA SER A 125 6.60 2.07 8.29
C SER A 125 5.51 1.12 8.81
N GLY A 126 4.27 1.32 8.40
CA GLY A 126 3.14 0.44 8.75
C GLY A 126 3.07 -0.87 7.95
N ASN A 127 3.93 -1.06 6.96
CA ASN A 127 3.96 -2.25 6.10
C ASN A 127 5.23 -3.05 6.36
N LEU A 128 5.07 -4.20 7.02
CA LEU A 128 6.19 -5.05 7.43
C LEU A 128 6.52 -6.09 6.35
N CYS A 129 7.81 -6.37 6.20
CA CYS A 129 8.34 -7.41 5.32
C CYS A 129 9.31 -8.31 6.09
N ARG A 130 8.93 -9.55 6.35
CA ARG A 130 9.79 -10.49 7.09
C ARG A 130 11.07 -10.85 6.32
N CYS A 131 11.03 -10.76 4.99
CA CYS A 131 12.20 -10.98 4.13
C CYS A 131 13.14 -9.77 4.07
N ALA A 132 12.75 -8.67 4.70
CA ALA A 132 13.52 -7.41 4.75
C ALA A 132 13.83 -6.81 3.36
N ALA A 133 12.87 -6.86 2.43
CA ALA A 133 13.01 -6.25 1.11
C ALA A 133 12.93 -4.71 1.12
N TYR A 134 13.00 -4.09 2.29
CA TYR A 134 12.80 -2.64 2.48
C TYR A 134 13.67 -1.75 1.59
N PRO A 135 15.00 -1.98 1.42
CA PRO A 135 15.80 -1.10 0.57
C PRO A 135 15.28 -1.05 -0.88
N ASN A 136 14.91 -2.21 -1.43
CA ASN A 136 14.40 -2.28 -2.79
C ASN A 136 12.97 -1.73 -2.90
N ILE A 137 12.17 -1.86 -1.85
CA ILE A 137 10.83 -1.25 -1.78
C ILE A 137 10.96 0.28 -1.83
N VAL A 138 11.86 0.86 -1.05
CA VAL A 138 12.12 2.32 -1.06
C VAL A 138 12.57 2.77 -2.45
N SER A 139 13.48 2.04 -3.08
CA SER A 139 13.96 2.31 -4.44
C SER A 139 12.82 2.26 -5.46
N ALA A 140 11.99 1.22 -5.40
CA ALA A 140 10.85 1.06 -6.31
C ALA A 140 9.85 2.21 -6.18
N ILE A 141 9.52 2.61 -4.97
CA ILE A 141 8.59 3.71 -4.72
C ILE A 141 9.16 5.03 -5.22
N GLY A 142 10.42 5.32 -4.92
CA GLY A 142 11.09 6.53 -5.40
C GLY A 142 11.08 6.62 -6.92
N ARG A 143 11.33 5.51 -7.60
CA ARG A 143 11.28 5.41 -9.06
C ARG A 143 9.88 5.61 -9.63
N ALA A 144 8.88 4.93 -9.07
CA ALA A 144 7.50 5.02 -9.54
C ALA A 144 6.89 6.41 -9.30
N ALA A 145 7.24 7.08 -8.21
CA ALA A 145 6.73 8.39 -7.85
C ALA A 145 7.20 9.52 -8.79
N GLN A 146 8.26 9.29 -9.57
CA GLN A 146 8.78 10.24 -10.55
C GLN A 146 8.08 10.16 -11.92
N GLN A 147 7.17 9.21 -12.07
CA GLN A 147 6.43 9.00 -13.34
C GLN A 147 5.07 9.77 -13.36
#